data_82a493340b3c44b5065011c48e01dd7d
#
_entry.id   82a493340b3c44b5065011c48e01dd7d
#
_cell.length_a   1.000
_cell.length_b   1.000
_cell.length_c   1.000
_cell.angle_alpha   90.00
_cell.angle_beta   90.00
_cell.angle_gamma   90.00
#
_symmetry.space_group_name_H-M   'P 1'
#
loop_
_entity.id
_entity.type
_entity.pdbx_description
1 polymer ?
#
loop_
_entity_poly.entity_id
_entity_poly.type
_entity_poly.pdbx_seq_one_letter_code
_entity_poly.pdbx_strand_id
1 'polypeptide(L)'
;GGGSIRGLRMASYMYAEGTPTGERLGHPRLHTGDQWLETDWNQALAIYAGVTKKILDKSGPRELACVLFDHGGAGGGFENTWGSGKLMFTALQTPTVRIHNRQAYNSECHATREMGIMELNNSYEDAELADCIMSIGNNPYETQTNYFLYHWMPNLQGSTVDKKKKFFPGEEAGAGKIIFVDPRRTPSIAICETAIGKDSVLHLDIQPGTDTALFNGLFTYVIEQGWIDRDFIARRT
;
A
#
# COMPACT_ATOMS: atom_id res chain seq x y z
N GLY A 1 -7.28 22.58 4.87
CA GLY A 1 -6.97 21.16 4.80
C GLY A 1 -6.05 20.74 5.93
N GLY A 2 -6.32 19.58 6.52
CA GLY A 2 -5.46 19.01 7.56
C GLY A 2 -4.16 18.47 6.97
N GLY A 3 -3.07 18.54 7.73
CA GLY A 3 -1.80 17.90 7.40
C GLY A 3 -1.87 16.39 7.72
N SER A 4 -1.17 15.58 6.92
CA SER A 4 -0.97 14.18 7.27
C SER A 4 -0.04 14.04 8.49
N ILE A 5 -0.15 12.93 9.21
CA ILE A 5 0.76 12.63 10.34
C ILE A 5 2.22 12.70 9.90
N ARG A 6 2.54 12.22 8.71
CA ARG A 6 3.90 12.26 8.17
C ARG A 6 4.37 13.67 7.90
N GLY A 7 3.52 14.52 7.32
CA GLY A 7 3.83 15.92 7.10
C GLY A 7 4.02 16.70 8.41
N LEU A 8 3.16 16.43 9.40
CA LEU A 8 3.26 17.06 10.72
C LEU A 8 4.55 16.67 11.47
N ARG A 9 5.04 15.45 11.27
CA ARG A 9 6.27 14.96 11.88
C ARG A 9 7.53 15.29 11.07
N MET A 10 7.41 15.86 9.89
CA MET A 10 8.57 16.10 9.02
C MET A 10 9.63 16.96 9.69
N ALA A 11 9.25 18.03 10.35
CA ALA A 11 10.19 18.90 11.08
C ALA A 11 10.93 18.15 12.19
N SER A 12 10.22 17.28 12.92
CA SER A 12 10.83 16.44 13.96
C SER A 12 11.84 15.45 13.38
N TYR A 13 11.56 14.91 12.21
CA TYR A 13 12.47 13.97 11.55
C TYR A 13 13.69 14.65 10.90
N MET A 14 13.57 15.91 10.53
CA MET A 14 14.64 16.62 9.81
C MET A 14 15.55 17.44 10.72
N TYR A 15 15.03 17.97 11.83
CA TYR A 15 15.72 19.04 12.54
C TYR A 15 15.87 18.85 14.06
N ALA A 16 15.21 17.86 14.66
CA ALA A 16 15.26 17.73 16.11
C ALA A 16 16.46 16.91 16.60
N GLU A 17 17.26 17.48 17.46
CA GLU A 17 18.29 16.75 18.20
C GLU A 17 17.65 15.67 19.09
N GLY A 18 18.27 14.49 19.16
CA GLY A 18 17.77 13.36 19.96
C GLY A 18 16.56 12.63 19.39
N THR A 19 16.15 12.94 18.16
CA THR A 19 15.13 12.19 17.41
C THR A 19 15.78 11.13 16.52
N PRO A 20 15.00 10.23 15.89
CA PRO A 20 15.53 9.28 14.91
C PRO A 20 16.39 9.91 13.81
N THR A 21 16.24 11.21 13.55
CA THR A 21 17.07 11.94 12.59
C THR A 21 18.49 12.21 13.10
N GLY A 22 18.69 12.30 14.40
CA GLY A 22 20.03 12.39 14.99
C GLY A 22 20.86 11.12 14.82
N GLU A 23 20.20 10.01 14.55
CA GLU A 23 20.82 8.70 14.29
C GLU A 23 20.98 8.39 12.80
N ARG A 24 20.74 9.35 11.92
CA ARG A 24 20.90 9.14 10.47
C ARG A 24 22.36 8.86 10.13
N LEU A 25 22.55 7.90 9.23
CA LEU A 25 23.87 7.59 8.70
C LEU A 25 24.46 8.81 7.98
N GLY A 26 25.56 9.33 8.45
CA GLY A 26 26.33 10.39 7.78
C GLY A 26 27.29 9.85 6.71
N HIS A 27 27.62 8.58 6.83
CA HIS A 27 28.56 7.88 5.96
C HIS A 27 28.00 6.52 5.52
N PRO A 28 28.40 5.99 4.36
CA PRO A 28 28.11 4.62 3.97
C PRO A 28 28.70 3.64 4.97
N ARG A 29 28.05 2.51 5.14
CA ARG A 29 28.54 1.41 5.97
C ARG A 29 28.62 0.12 5.18
N LEU A 30 29.68 -0.61 5.39
CA LEU A 30 29.92 -1.93 4.82
C LEU A 30 29.69 -2.99 5.88
N HIS A 31 28.82 -3.96 5.62
CA HIS A 31 28.63 -5.10 6.49
C HIS A 31 29.60 -6.22 6.13
N THR A 32 30.45 -6.60 7.05
CA THR A 32 31.47 -7.64 6.88
C THR A 32 31.27 -8.76 7.88
N GLY A 33 30.36 -9.69 7.54
CA GLY A 33 30.05 -10.83 8.40
C GLY A 33 29.26 -10.44 9.64
N ASP A 34 29.93 -10.02 10.69
CA ASP A 34 29.37 -9.74 12.02
C ASP A 34 29.43 -8.26 12.43
N GLN A 35 30.05 -7.41 11.64
CA GLN A 35 30.24 -6.01 11.98
C GLN A 35 29.96 -5.04 10.83
N TRP A 36 29.61 -3.83 11.21
CA TRP A 36 29.42 -2.70 10.30
C TRP A 36 30.65 -1.78 10.36
N LEU A 37 31.33 -1.62 9.22
CA LEU A 37 32.43 -0.71 9.05
C LEU A 37 31.97 0.56 8.38
N GLU A 38 32.30 1.70 8.97
CA GLU A 38 32.08 3.00 8.32
C GLU A 38 33.09 3.18 7.17
N THR A 39 32.62 3.72 6.07
CA THR A 39 33.43 3.96 4.87
C THR A 39 33.03 5.27 4.19
N ASP A 40 33.80 5.68 3.19
CA ASP A 40 33.43 6.81 2.34
C ASP A 40 32.72 6.37 1.05
N TRP A 41 32.15 7.34 0.34
CA TRP A 41 31.42 7.07 -0.91
C TRP A 41 32.29 6.48 -2.01
N ASN A 42 33.56 6.92 -2.14
CA ASN A 42 34.46 6.41 -3.17
C ASN A 42 34.75 4.93 -2.94
N GLN A 43 35.04 4.58 -1.70
CA GLN A 43 35.29 3.19 -1.32
C GLN A 43 34.03 2.33 -1.46
N ALA A 44 32.88 2.81 -1.00
CA ALA A 44 31.62 2.07 -1.13
C ALA A 44 31.27 1.80 -2.60
N LEU A 45 31.39 2.80 -3.45
CA LEU A 45 31.14 2.67 -4.90
C LEU A 45 32.15 1.78 -5.58
N ALA A 46 33.43 1.86 -5.21
CA ALA A 46 34.47 0.98 -5.75
C ALA A 46 34.22 -0.50 -5.41
N ILE A 47 33.83 -0.78 -4.17
CA ILE A 47 33.44 -2.11 -3.73
C ILE A 47 32.20 -2.60 -4.48
N TYR A 48 31.16 -1.77 -4.57
CA TYR A 48 29.94 -2.11 -5.30
C TYR A 48 30.25 -2.44 -6.77
N ALA A 49 30.98 -1.59 -7.45
CA ALA A 49 31.37 -1.80 -8.84
C ALA A 49 32.26 -3.04 -9.03
N GLY A 50 33.23 -3.26 -8.12
CA GLY A 50 34.11 -4.41 -8.17
C GLY A 50 33.40 -5.73 -7.97
N VAL A 51 32.47 -5.80 -7.02
CA VAL A 51 31.63 -7.00 -6.78
C VAL A 51 30.73 -7.25 -7.97
N THR A 52 30.05 -6.21 -8.46
CA THR A 52 29.18 -6.30 -9.63
C THR A 52 29.94 -6.81 -10.85
N LYS A 53 31.11 -6.23 -11.14
CA LYS A 53 31.96 -6.67 -12.25
C LYS A 53 32.38 -8.14 -12.10
N LYS A 54 32.77 -8.55 -10.91
CA LYS A 54 33.17 -9.94 -10.64
C LYS A 54 32.01 -10.93 -10.89
N ILE A 55 30.79 -10.57 -10.53
CA ILE A 55 29.60 -11.40 -10.81
C ILE A 55 29.36 -11.48 -12.32
N LEU A 56 29.39 -10.34 -13.01
CA LEU A 56 29.19 -10.29 -14.46
C LEU A 56 30.22 -11.12 -15.20
N ASP A 57 31.50 -10.98 -14.86
CA ASP A 57 32.62 -11.71 -15.51
C ASP A 57 32.54 -13.23 -15.25
N LYS A 58 32.10 -13.64 -14.06
CA LYS A 58 32.07 -15.05 -13.66
C LYS A 58 30.80 -15.77 -14.08
N SER A 59 29.64 -15.12 -13.94
CA SER A 59 28.34 -15.79 -13.96
C SER A 59 27.34 -15.13 -14.94
N GLY A 60 27.66 -13.94 -15.42
CA GLY A 60 26.83 -13.20 -16.35
C GLY A 60 25.73 -12.38 -15.70
N PRO A 61 24.99 -11.59 -16.50
CA PRO A 61 24.04 -10.59 -15.99
C PRO A 61 22.78 -11.18 -15.37
N ARG A 62 22.46 -12.45 -15.62
CA ARG A 62 21.29 -13.10 -15.00
C ARG A 62 21.45 -13.36 -13.51
N GLU A 63 22.68 -13.37 -13.01
CA GLU A 63 22.99 -13.56 -11.58
C GLU A 63 22.94 -12.24 -10.80
N LEU A 64 22.65 -11.13 -11.46
CA LEU A 64 22.38 -9.85 -10.81
C LEU A 64 20.87 -9.65 -10.70
N ALA A 65 20.37 -9.50 -9.48
CA ALA A 65 19.00 -9.09 -9.24
C ALA A 65 18.98 -7.65 -8.71
N CYS A 66 18.05 -6.85 -9.23
CA CYS A 66 17.85 -5.48 -8.78
C CYS A 66 16.41 -5.25 -8.35
N VAL A 67 16.23 -4.67 -7.18
CA VAL A 67 14.93 -4.22 -6.68
C VAL A 67 14.97 -2.69 -6.66
N LEU A 68 14.13 -2.08 -7.46
CA LEU A 68 14.02 -0.64 -7.60
C LEU A 68 12.76 -0.14 -6.92
N PHE A 69 12.88 0.93 -6.17
CA PHE A 69 11.74 1.62 -5.60
C PHE A 69 11.58 2.97 -6.29
N ASP A 70 10.52 3.05 -7.06
CA ASP A 70 10.00 4.32 -7.56
C ASP A 70 8.66 4.58 -6.88
N HIS A 71 8.51 5.74 -6.36
CA HIS A 71 7.19 6.21 -5.96
C HIS A 71 6.92 7.48 -6.75
N GLY A 72 6.43 7.26 -7.97
CA GLY A 72 6.20 8.29 -8.96
C GLY A 72 5.62 9.55 -8.37
N GLY A 73 6.36 10.58 -8.39
CA GLY A 73 5.98 11.87 -7.90
C GLY A 73 7.03 12.89 -8.27
N ALA A 74 6.71 14.13 -8.16
CA ALA A 74 7.63 15.21 -8.39
C ALA A 74 8.88 15.05 -7.50
N GLY A 75 10.03 14.98 -8.09
CA GLY A 75 11.28 15.14 -7.41
C GLY A 75 12.03 13.84 -7.05
N GLY A 76 12.48 13.12 -8.01
CA GLY A 76 13.51 12.10 -7.86
C GLY A 76 13.05 10.66 -8.04
N GLY A 77 11.76 10.34 -7.90
CA GLY A 77 11.27 9.00 -8.14
C GLY A 77 11.37 8.58 -9.59
N PHE A 78 10.97 9.46 -10.49
CA PHE A 78 11.08 9.23 -11.93
C PHE A 78 12.54 9.13 -12.38
N GLU A 79 13.38 10.06 -11.95
CA GLU A 79 14.80 10.10 -12.27
C GLU A 79 15.52 8.88 -11.70
N ASN A 80 15.19 8.46 -10.49
CA ASN A 80 15.77 7.26 -9.90
C ASN A 80 15.40 6.01 -10.69
N THR A 81 14.14 5.82 -11.03
CA THR A 81 13.68 4.67 -11.82
C THR A 81 14.29 4.70 -13.22
N TRP A 82 14.28 5.86 -13.86
CA TRP A 82 14.84 6.01 -15.19
C TRP A 82 16.38 5.83 -15.20
N GLY A 83 17.09 6.44 -14.27
CA GLY A 83 18.54 6.29 -14.13
C GLY A 83 18.94 4.87 -13.76
N SER A 84 18.26 4.28 -12.78
CA SER A 84 18.48 2.90 -12.36
C SER A 84 18.08 1.92 -13.47
N GLY A 85 16.99 2.17 -14.18
CA GLY A 85 16.58 1.37 -15.31
C GLY A 85 17.62 1.36 -16.42
N LYS A 86 18.20 2.52 -16.77
CA LYS A 86 19.30 2.60 -17.73
C LYS A 86 20.54 1.83 -17.26
N LEU A 87 20.90 1.98 -15.97
CA LEU A 87 22.03 1.23 -15.42
C LEU A 87 21.79 -0.27 -15.55
N MET A 88 20.64 -0.77 -15.10
CA MET A 88 20.36 -2.20 -15.03
C MET A 88 20.12 -2.82 -16.42
N PHE A 89 19.23 -2.24 -17.22
CA PHE A 89 18.87 -2.81 -18.52
C PHE A 89 19.89 -2.52 -19.63
N THR A 90 20.47 -1.32 -19.62
CA THR A 90 21.36 -0.91 -20.73
C THR A 90 22.82 -1.19 -20.42
N ALA A 91 23.31 -0.79 -19.26
CA ALA A 91 24.72 -0.92 -18.92
C ALA A 91 25.08 -2.31 -18.38
N LEU A 92 24.32 -2.83 -17.44
CA LEU A 92 24.57 -4.14 -16.81
C LEU A 92 23.85 -5.29 -17.52
N GLN A 93 22.84 -4.98 -18.33
CA GLN A 93 22.05 -5.92 -19.12
C GLN A 93 21.41 -7.05 -18.29
N THR A 94 21.08 -6.77 -17.02
CA THR A 94 20.41 -7.75 -16.17
C THR A 94 18.91 -7.79 -16.48
N PRO A 95 18.34 -8.98 -16.75
CA PRO A 95 16.90 -9.14 -16.93
C PRO A 95 16.15 -9.26 -15.60
N THR A 96 16.85 -9.48 -14.49
CA THR A 96 16.25 -9.73 -13.17
C THR A 96 16.06 -8.40 -12.43
N VAL A 97 15.09 -7.62 -12.91
CA VAL A 97 14.75 -6.32 -12.32
C VAL A 97 13.32 -6.35 -11.81
N ARG A 98 13.13 -5.99 -10.56
CA ARG A 98 11.82 -5.83 -9.94
C ARG A 98 11.61 -4.38 -9.58
N ILE A 99 10.56 -3.78 -10.12
CA ILE A 99 10.20 -2.38 -9.89
C ILE A 99 9.08 -2.35 -8.86
N HIS A 100 9.14 -1.39 -7.94
CA HIS A 100 8.08 -1.10 -6.99
C HIS A 100 6.71 -0.89 -7.68
N ASN A 101 5.65 -1.20 -6.98
CA ASN A 101 4.25 -1.12 -7.43
C ASN A 101 3.80 -2.10 -8.52
N ARG A 102 4.67 -2.89 -9.10
CA ARG A 102 4.23 -3.74 -10.21
C ARG A 102 3.23 -4.80 -9.77
N GLN A 103 3.41 -5.40 -8.61
CA GLN A 103 2.46 -6.39 -8.08
C GLN A 103 1.12 -5.74 -7.71
N ALA A 104 1.14 -4.68 -6.93
CA ALA A 104 -0.06 -3.97 -6.49
C ALA A 104 -0.81 -3.34 -7.68
N TYR A 105 -0.10 -2.63 -8.54
CA TYR A 105 -0.69 -2.00 -9.72
C TYR A 105 -1.27 -3.02 -10.70
N ASN A 106 -0.57 -4.11 -10.96
CA ASN A 106 -1.09 -5.14 -11.86
C ASN A 106 -2.33 -5.81 -11.26
N SER A 107 -2.36 -6.12 -9.97
CA SER A 107 -3.53 -6.70 -9.31
C SER A 107 -4.74 -5.79 -9.40
N GLU A 108 -4.58 -4.49 -9.16
CA GLU A 108 -5.65 -3.50 -9.30
C GLU A 108 -6.14 -3.42 -10.75
N CYS A 109 -5.24 -3.26 -11.71
CA CYS A 109 -5.61 -3.17 -13.13
C CYS A 109 -6.28 -4.45 -13.64
N HIS A 110 -5.82 -5.62 -13.22
CA HIS A 110 -6.44 -6.88 -13.62
C HIS A 110 -7.81 -7.06 -12.98
N ALA A 111 -7.95 -6.77 -11.69
CA ALA A 111 -9.24 -6.87 -11.00
C ALA A 111 -10.29 -5.95 -11.64
N THR A 112 -9.93 -4.71 -11.97
CA THR A 112 -10.86 -3.78 -12.62
C THR A 112 -11.22 -4.23 -14.03
N ARG A 113 -10.27 -4.78 -14.78
CA ARG A 113 -10.53 -5.34 -16.13
C ARG A 113 -11.45 -6.56 -16.09
N GLU A 114 -11.28 -7.44 -15.11
CA GLU A 114 -12.18 -8.58 -14.90
C GLU A 114 -13.61 -8.14 -14.60
N MET A 115 -13.78 -7.00 -13.93
CA MET A 115 -15.09 -6.37 -13.74
C MET A 115 -15.61 -5.61 -14.99
N GLY A 116 -14.84 -5.57 -16.07
CA GLY A 116 -15.16 -4.83 -17.29
C GLY A 116 -14.89 -3.33 -17.20
N ILE A 117 -14.10 -2.90 -16.25
CA ILE A 117 -13.74 -1.49 -16.02
C ILE A 117 -12.30 -1.27 -16.50
N MET A 118 -12.11 -0.31 -17.40
CA MET A 118 -10.80 -0.05 -18.01
C MET A 118 -10.03 1.08 -17.33
N GLU A 119 -10.66 1.81 -16.43
CA GLU A 119 -10.12 3.01 -15.78
C GLU A 119 -10.32 2.92 -14.26
N LEU A 120 -9.56 3.73 -13.51
CA LEU A 120 -9.82 3.93 -12.10
C LEU A 120 -11.20 4.59 -11.94
N ASN A 121 -12.07 3.94 -11.22
CA ASN A 121 -13.49 4.25 -11.16
C ASN A 121 -13.97 4.70 -9.79
N ASN A 122 -13.06 4.78 -8.82
CA ASN A 122 -13.41 5.14 -7.44
C ASN A 122 -12.98 6.56 -7.10
N SER A 123 -13.77 7.21 -6.26
CA SER A 123 -13.45 8.50 -5.66
C SER A 123 -13.39 8.38 -4.14
N TYR A 124 -12.90 9.43 -3.49
CA TYR A 124 -12.94 9.49 -2.02
C TYR A 124 -14.37 9.55 -1.50
N GLU A 125 -15.30 10.05 -2.30
CA GLU A 125 -16.71 10.14 -1.97
C GLU A 125 -17.38 8.76 -1.81
N ASP A 126 -16.91 7.76 -2.53
CA ASP A 126 -17.46 6.39 -2.42
C ASP A 126 -17.33 5.85 -0.99
N ALA A 127 -16.27 6.19 -0.29
CA ALA A 127 -16.12 5.82 1.12
C ALA A 127 -17.13 6.51 2.05
N GLU A 128 -17.65 7.68 1.67
CA GLU A 128 -18.68 8.38 2.42
C GLU A 128 -20.07 7.79 2.18
N LEU A 129 -20.27 7.17 1.02
CA LEU A 129 -21.54 6.60 0.59
C LEU A 129 -21.68 5.10 0.90
N ALA A 130 -20.57 4.42 1.15
CA ALA A 130 -20.54 2.98 1.40
C ALA A 130 -21.27 2.60 2.70
N ASP A 131 -22.05 1.52 2.66
CA ASP A 131 -22.69 0.96 3.86
C ASP A 131 -21.72 0.08 4.66
N CYS A 132 -20.72 -0.48 3.97
CA CYS A 132 -19.66 -1.25 4.60
C CYS A 132 -18.34 -1.00 3.89
N ILE A 133 -17.31 -0.70 4.68
CA ILE A 133 -15.93 -0.58 4.21
C ILE A 133 -15.17 -1.82 4.67
N MET A 134 -14.54 -2.53 3.74
CA MET A 134 -13.61 -3.61 4.06
C MET A 134 -12.18 -3.16 3.75
N SER A 135 -11.36 -3.07 4.79
CA SER A 135 -9.94 -2.67 4.70
C SER A 135 -9.05 -3.90 4.87
N ILE A 136 -8.26 -4.23 3.86
CA ILE A 136 -7.50 -5.46 3.79
C ILE A 136 -6.01 -5.14 3.69
N GLY A 137 -5.21 -5.60 4.68
CA GLY A 137 -3.77 -5.39 4.72
C GLY A 137 -3.35 -3.91 4.68
N ASN A 138 -4.18 -3.03 5.21
CA ASN A 138 -4.00 -1.59 5.09
C ASN A 138 -4.13 -0.88 6.45
N ASN A 139 -3.29 0.13 6.65
CA ASN A 139 -3.35 1.00 7.84
C ASN A 139 -3.57 2.46 7.39
N PRO A 140 -4.80 2.82 6.96
CA PRO A 140 -5.07 4.09 6.32
C PRO A 140 -4.85 5.31 7.22
N TYR A 141 -4.97 5.17 8.54
CA TYR A 141 -4.64 6.28 9.43
C TYR A 141 -3.19 6.74 9.28
N GLU A 142 -2.25 5.83 9.08
CA GLU A 142 -0.83 6.17 8.90
C GLU A 142 -0.45 6.40 7.44
N THR A 143 -1.08 5.71 6.51
CA THR A 143 -0.69 5.74 5.09
C THR A 143 -1.50 6.72 4.26
N GLN A 144 -2.77 6.95 4.62
CA GLN A 144 -3.74 7.78 3.90
C GLN A 144 -4.58 8.60 4.89
N THR A 145 -3.89 9.28 5.81
CA THR A 145 -4.49 9.96 6.97
C THR A 145 -5.69 10.82 6.60
N ASN A 146 -5.58 11.65 5.58
CA ASN A 146 -6.65 12.57 5.19
C ASN A 146 -7.86 11.82 4.63
N TYR A 147 -7.65 10.81 3.80
CA TYR A 147 -8.72 9.96 3.28
C TYR A 147 -9.46 9.25 4.42
N PHE A 148 -8.73 8.69 5.36
CA PHE A 148 -9.30 8.02 6.52
C PHE A 148 -10.10 8.99 7.41
N LEU A 149 -9.51 10.14 7.81
CA LEU A 149 -10.13 11.06 8.75
C LEU A 149 -11.28 11.88 8.17
N TYR A 150 -11.24 12.21 6.86
CA TYR A 150 -12.22 13.12 6.26
C TYR A 150 -13.30 12.40 5.43
N HIS A 151 -13.11 11.12 5.12
CA HIS A 151 -14.08 10.36 4.33
C HIS A 151 -14.58 9.10 5.03
N TRP A 152 -13.70 8.27 5.60
CA TRP A 152 -14.15 7.07 6.31
C TRP A 152 -14.77 7.41 7.66
N MET A 153 -14.08 8.17 8.47
CA MET A 153 -14.56 8.50 9.83
C MET A 153 -15.91 9.21 9.85
N PRO A 154 -16.20 10.23 9.01
CA PRO A 154 -17.53 10.82 8.94
C PRO A 154 -18.63 9.82 8.59
N ASN A 155 -18.37 8.88 7.68
CA ASN A 155 -19.31 7.84 7.34
C ASN A 155 -19.57 6.89 8.54
N LEU A 156 -18.49 6.40 9.15
CA LEU A 156 -18.59 5.49 10.29
C LEU A 156 -19.30 6.13 11.51
N GLN A 157 -19.17 7.45 11.66
CA GLN A 157 -19.84 8.23 12.72
C GLN A 157 -21.26 8.67 12.34
N GLY A 158 -21.75 8.34 11.15
CA GLY A 158 -23.09 8.68 10.68
C GLY A 158 -23.25 10.12 10.15
N SER A 159 -22.17 10.89 10.03
CA SER A 159 -22.24 12.27 9.57
C SER A 159 -22.60 12.39 8.06
N THR A 160 -22.53 11.29 7.31
CA THR A 160 -22.84 11.27 5.86
C THR A 160 -24.22 10.73 5.53
N VAL A 161 -25.06 10.43 6.53
CA VAL A 161 -26.40 9.85 6.32
C VAL A 161 -27.28 10.67 5.39
N ASP A 162 -27.30 11.99 5.54
CA ASP A 162 -28.11 12.85 4.67
C ASP A 162 -27.57 12.88 3.24
N LYS A 163 -26.26 12.75 3.08
CA LYS A 163 -25.61 12.60 1.76
C LYS A 163 -26.04 11.30 1.09
N LYS A 164 -26.02 10.16 1.82
CA LYS A 164 -26.49 8.86 1.32
C LYS A 164 -27.94 8.93 0.86
N LYS A 165 -28.84 9.48 1.67
CA LYS A 165 -30.25 9.64 1.31
C LYS A 165 -30.46 10.45 0.05
N LYS A 166 -29.59 11.44 -0.20
CA LYS A 166 -29.64 12.24 -1.41
C LYS A 166 -29.19 11.45 -2.64
N PHE A 167 -28.16 10.63 -2.51
CA PHE A 167 -27.61 9.82 -3.61
C PHE A 167 -28.45 8.60 -3.92
N PHE A 168 -29.08 8.00 -2.88
CA PHE A 168 -29.89 6.77 -2.97
C PHE A 168 -31.29 7.04 -2.41
N PRO A 169 -32.14 7.80 -3.11
CA PRO A 169 -33.49 8.13 -2.63
C PRO A 169 -34.34 6.88 -2.48
N GLY A 170 -34.94 6.72 -1.29
CA GLY A 170 -35.81 5.57 -0.98
C GLY A 170 -35.09 4.36 -0.38
N GLU A 171 -33.77 4.39 -0.26
CA GLU A 171 -33.01 3.38 0.44
C GLU A 171 -32.83 3.73 1.93
N GLU A 172 -32.70 2.71 2.77
CA GLU A 172 -32.28 2.92 4.16
C GLU A 172 -30.85 3.43 4.20
N ALA A 173 -30.62 4.49 4.94
CA ALA A 173 -29.29 5.06 5.10
C ALA A 173 -28.93 5.17 6.59
N GLY A 174 -27.76 4.68 6.92
CA GLY A 174 -27.20 4.70 8.27
C GLY A 174 -25.71 5.00 8.29
N ALA A 175 -25.14 4.96 9.48
CA ALA A 175 -23.69 4.96 9.64
C ALA A 175 -23.08 3.75 8.93
N GLY A 176 -21.94 3.95 8.31
CA GLY A 176 -21.19 2.86 7.68
C GLY A 176 -20.68 1.85 8.71
N LYS A 177 -20.46 0.63 8.26
CA LYS A 177 -19.79 -0.44 9.01
C LYS A 177 -18.35 -0.59 8.52
N ILE A 178 -17.49 -1.17 9.37
CA ILE A 178 -16.11 -1.39 8.98
C ILE A 178 -15.62 -2.79 9.36
N ILE A 179 -14.92 -3.41 8.41
CA ILE A 179 -14.25 -4.69 8.57
C ILE A 179 -12.77 -4.48 8.27
N PHE A 180 -11.92 -4.85 9.21
CA PHE A 180 -10.48 -4.90 8.97
C PHE A 180 -10.03 -6.35 8.84
N VAL A 181 -9.28 -6.64 7.80
CA VAL A 181 -8.60 -7.91 7.58
C VAL A 181 -7.10 -7.63 7.64
N ASP A 182 -6.49 -7.89 8.78
CA ASP A 182 -5.07 -7.60 9.02
C ASP A 182 -4.53 -8.51 10.14
N PRO A 183 -3.35 -9.09 9.97
CA PRO A 183 -2.72 -9.91 11.02
C PRO A 183 -2.31 -9.12 12.26
N ARG A 184 -2.43 -7.80 12.22
CA ARG A 184 -2.09 -6.90 13.34
C ARG A 184 -3.28 -5.99 13.67
N ARG A 185 -3.43 -5.72 14.95
CA ARG A 185 -4.32 -4.64 15.38
C ARG A 185 -3.65 -3.29 15.13
N THR A 186 -3.91 -2.71 13.95
CA THR A 186 -3.30 -1.45 13.51
C THR A 186 -3.86 -0.22 14.26
N PRO A 187 -3.16 0.94 14.24
CA PRO A 187 -3.71 2.19 14.75
C PRO A 187 -5.07 2.57 14.14
N SER A 188 -5.31 2.26 12.88
CA SER A 188 -6.60 2.51 12.23
C SER A 188 -7.74 1.78 12.92
N ILE A 189 -7.54 0.51 13.30
CA ILE A 189 -8.51 -0.28 14.06
C ILE A 189 -8.77 0.36 15.41
N ALA A 190 -7.71 0.69 16.14
CA ALA A 190 -7.82 1.29 17.48
C ALA A 190 -8.58 2.63 17.48
N ILE A 191 -8.36 3.45 16.45
CA ILE A 191 -9.07 4.73 16.30
C ILE A 191 -10.55 4.51 15.99
N CYS A 192 -10.89 3.58 15.10
CA CYS A 192 -12.28 3.24 14.82
C CYS A 192 -12.98 2.74 16.09
N GLU A 193 -12.39 1.79 16.81
CA GLU A 193 -12.96 1.27 18.07
C GLU A 193 -13.18 2.36 19.11
N THR A 194 -12.28 3.34 19.18
CA THR A 194 -12.43 4.48 20.10
C THR A 194 -13.56 5.41 19.67
N ALA A 195 -13.74 5.62 18.37
CA ALA A 195 -14.68 6.59 17.84
C ALA A 195 -16.12 6.08 17.69
N ILE A 196 -16.31 4.80 17.37
CA ILE A 196 -17.64 4.21 17.09
C ILE A 196 -17.98 3.00 17.97
N GLY A 197 -17.12 2.67 18.92
CA GLY A 197 -17.28 1.53 19.81
C GLY A 197 -16.68 0.24 19.23
N LYS A 198 -16.16 -0.58 20.14
CA LYS A 198 -15.45 -1.81 19.79
C LYS A 198 -16.35 -2.83 19.08
N ASP A 199 -17.60 -2.90 19.48
CA ASP A 199 -18.58 -3.84 18.90
C ASP A 199 -19.01 -3.45 17.47
N SER A 200 -18.70 -2.22 17.04
CA SER A 200 -18.99 -1.73 15.69
C SER A 200 -17.85 -1.96 14.70
N VAL A 201 -16.73 -2.51 15.15
CA VAL A 201 -15.52 -2.77 14.34
C VAL A 201 -15.27 -4.27 14.30
N LEU A 202 -15.38 -4.87 13.12
CA LEU A 202 -14.99 -6.26 12.94
C LEU A 202 -13.50 -6.32 12.52
N HIS A 203 -12.70 -6.96 13.35
CA HIS A 203 -11.30 -7.26 13.00
C HIS A 203 -11.12 -8.77 12.80
N LEU A 204 -10.74 -9.13 11.59
CA LEU A 204 -10.39 -10.50 11.20
C LEU A 204 -8.86 -10.61 11.21
N ASP A 205 -8.37 -11.23 12.27
CA ASP A 205 -6.94 -11.49 12.49
C ASP A 205 -6.56 -12.77 11.73
N ILE A 206 -6.13 -12.60 10.48
CA ILE A 206 -5.73 -13.72 9.61
C ILE A 206 -4.23 -13.96 9.67
N GLN A 207 -3.82 -15.20 9.41
CA GLN A 207 -2.41 -15.50 9.19
C GLN A 207 -1.93 -14.90 7.86
N PRO A 208 -0.74 -14.29 7.80
CA PRO A 208 -0.18 -13.81 6.54
C PRO A 208 -0.15 -14.91 5.47
N GLY A 209 -0.60 -14.59 4.27
CA GLY A 209 -0.68 -15.52 3.15
C GLY A 209 -1.96 -16.38 3.11
N THR A 210 -2.94 -16.15 3.98
CA THR A 210 -4.21 -16.89 3.98
C THR A 210 -5.39 -16.09 3.43
N ASP A 211 -5.15 -14.93 2.83
CA ASP A 211 -6.18 -14.09 2.21
C ASP A 211 -7.04 -14.87 1.22
N THR A 212 -6.41 -15.65 0.36
CA THR A 212 -7.11 -16.48 -0.63
C THR A 212 -8.08 -17.47 0.02
N ALA A 213 -7.73 -18.06 1.15
CA ALA A 213 -8.61 -18.97 1.86
C ALA A 213 -9.84 -18.25 2.43
N LEU A 214 -9.62 -17.05 3.01
CA LEU A 214 -10.73 -16.22 3.50
C LEU A 214 -11.68 -15.85 2.35
N PHE A 215 -11.15 -15.35 1.24
CA PHE A 215 -11.99 -14.90 0.12
C PHE A 215 -12.67 -16.05 -0.62
N ASN A 216 -12.03 -17.22 -0.76
CA ASN A 216 -12.68 -18.40 -1.30
C ASN A 216 -13.85 -18.86 -0.40
N GLY A 217 -13.65 -18.82 0.92
CA GLY A 217 -14.72 -19.13 1.87
C GLY A 217 -15.89 -18.14 1.78
N LEU A 218 -15.60 -16.84 1.73
CA LEU A 218 -16.60 -15.80 1.55
C LEU A 218 -17.36 -15.95 0.20
N PHE A 219 -16.61 -16.20 -0.87
CA PHE A 219 -17.18 -16.41 -2.19
C PHE A 219 -18.12 -17.62 -2.24
N THR A 220 -17.70 -18.74 -1.66
CA THR A 220 -18.54 -19.95 -1.54
C THR A 220 -19.81 -19.64 -0.77
N TYR A 221 -19.71 -18.95 0.35
CA TYR A 221 -20.86 -18.58 1.18
C TYR A 221 -21.85 -17.69 0.42
N VAL A 222 -21.37 -16.67 -0.30
CA VAL A 222 -22.21 -15.79 -1.14
C VAL A 222 -22.98 -16.57 -2.20
N ILE A 223 -22.32 -17.55 -2.85
CA ILE A 223 -22.96 -18.42 -3.84
C ILE A 223 -24.03 -19.31 -3.18
N GLU A 224 -23.73 -19.94 -2.06
CA GLU A 224 -24.65 -20.81 -1.32
C GLU A 224 -25.90 -20.06 -0.83
N GLN A 225 -25.73 -18.79 -0.44
CA GLN A 225 -26.85 -17.92 -0.05
C GLN A 225 -27.64 -17.37 -1.26
N GLY A 226 -27.18 -17.59 -2.49
CA GLY A 226 -27.80 -17.06 -3.68
C GLY A 226 -27.64 -15.55 -3.87
N TRP A 227 -26.70 -14.91 -3.15
CA TRP A 227 -26.43 -13.47 -3.21
C TRP A 227 -25.55 -13.11 -4.40
N ILE A 228 -25.97 -13.57 -5.57
CA ILE A 228 -25.24 -13.39 -6.83
C ILE A 228 -26.13 -12.65 -7.84
N ASP A 229 -25.55 -11.77 -8.61
CA ASP A 229 -26.19 -11.11 -9.75
C ASP A 229 -26.14 -12.05 -10.99
N ARG A 230 -27.19 -12.85 -11.15
CA ARG A 230 -27.30 -13.81 -12.26
C ARG A 230 -27.31 -13.14 -13.62
N ASP A 231 -27.90 -11.97 -13.72
CA ASP A 231 -28.00 -11.22 -14.98
C ASP A 231 -26.63 -10.65 -15.38
N PHE A 232 -25.88 -10.15 -14.40
CA PHE A 232 -24.51 -9.74 -14.64
C PHE A 232 -23.63 -10.92 -15.09
N ILE A 233 -23.67 -12.02 -14.35
CA ILE A 233 -22.92 -13.24 -14.70
C ILE A 233 -23.26 -13.69 -16.12
N ALA A 234 -24.54 -13.83 -16.46
CA ALA A 234 -24.97 -14.28 -17.79
C ALA A 234 -24.52 -13.34 -18.93
N ARG A 235 -24.31 -12.07 -18.65
CA ARG A 235 -23.91 -11.08 -19.68
C ARG A 235 -22.40 -10.86 -19.78
N ARG A 236 -21.63 -11.18 -18.73
CA ARG A 236 -20.23 -10.77 -18.61
C ARG A 236 -19.23 -11.93 -18.44
N THR A 237 -19.72 -13.14 -18.19
CA THR A 237 -18.91 -14.37 -18.05
C THR A 237 -19.50 -15.55 -18.90
#